data_5ff524788147d4d5336bb9e45903c6b5
#
_entry.id   5ff524788147d4d5336bb9e45903c6b5
#
_cell.length_a   1.000
_cell.length_b   1.000
_cell.length_c   1.000
_cell.angle_alpha   90.00
_cell.angle_beta   90.00
_cell.angle_gamma   90.00
#
_symmetry.space_group_name_H-M   'P 1'
#
loop_
_entity.id
_entity.type
_entity.pdbx_description
1 polymer ?
#
loop_
_entity_poly.entity_id
_entity_poly.type
_entity_poly.pdbx_seq_one_letter_code
_entity_poly.pdbx_strand_id
1 'polypeptide(L)'
;MKSLIDPSILEPTIITEYLSYGSLRTNIDKEKKSDSEIELTPTKKYIILLGISDAMRYLHEKGIIHRNLNPENILIDSDLYPHVSDYYISRLFPNLLTNTLKTGQINSPIYIAPETLRLNERYDSSVDVYSFSMIAYEIITGKVPFIEQEGELISPNEIIEGHRPKFTENFTEKMKNLLLKCWSNEPSERPTFGEIFDHLSSDMTYLKETVDEEEIQKYLKMLSNKSKEKNS
;
A
#
# COMPACT_ATOMS: atom_id res chain seq x y z
N MET A 1 4.09 6.25 -20.16
CA MET A 1 3.88 4.80 -20.23
C MET A 1 3.43 4.47 -21.65
N LYS A 2 4.26 3.85 -22.47
CA LYS A 2 3.87 3.40 -23.82
C LYS A 2 3.40 1.95 -23.71
N SER A 3 2.12 1.68 -23.96
CA SER A 3 1.60 0.33 -24.12
C SER A 3 1.93 -0.14 -25.54
N LEU A 4 2.70 -1.20 -25.65
CA LEU A 4 2.88 -1.95 -26.90
C LEU A 4 1.89 -3.10 -26.88
N ILE A 5 0.90 -3.06 -27.75
CA ILE A 5 0.03 -4.21 -28.02
C ILE A 5 0.67 -5.00 -29.14
N ASP A 6 1.14 -6.21 -28.87
CA ASP A 6 1.59 -7.14 -29.89
C ASP A 6 0.37 -7.89 -30.46
N PRO A 7 0.00 -7.69 -31.73
CA PRO A 7 -1.16 -8.33 -32.32
C PRO A 7 -1.03 -9.85 -32.53
N SER A 8 0.15 -10.42 -32.30
CA SER A 8 0.39 -11.87 -32.40
C SER A 8 0.07 -12.62 -31.10
N ILE A 9 -0.15 -11.88 -29.98
CA ILE A 9 -0.49 -12.45 -28.68
C ILE A 9 -2.01 -12.43 -28.54
N LEU A 10 -2.61 -13.61 -28.30
CA LEU A 10 -4.07 -13.79 -28.12
C LEU A 10 -4.61 -13.11 -26.85
N GLU A 11 -3.75 -12.68 -25.92
CA GLU A 11 -4.11 -12.00 -24.70
C GLU A 11 -3.48 -10.59 -24.66
N PRO A 12 -4.24 -9.54 -24.29
CA PRO A 12 -3.70 -8.20 -24.18
C PRO A 12 -2.62 -8.15 -23.09
N THR A 13 -1.41 -7.74 -23.48
CA THR A 13 -0.24 -7.66 -22.58
C THR A 13 0.14 -6.21 -22.35
N ILE A 14 0.39 -5.83 -21.10
CA ILE A 14 0.90 -4.52 -20.73
C ILE A 14 2.37 -4.69 -20.35
N ILE A 15 3.24 -3.96 -21.05
CA ILE A 15 4.67 -3.94 -20.77
C ILE A 15 4.96 -2.69 -19.93
N THR A 16 5.53 -2.88 -18.75
CA THR A 16 5.95 -1.81 -17.84
C THR A 16 7.47 -1.80 -17.70
N GLU A 17 7.99 -0.74 -17.09
CA GLU A 17 9.38 -0.69 -16.67
C GLU A 17 9.69 -1.86 -15.71
N TYR A 18 10.86 -2.48 -15.89
CA TYR A 18 11.35 -3.51 -14.98
C TYR A 18 12.07 -2.88 -13.80
N LEU A 19 11.63 -3.16 -12.59
CA LEU A 19 12.24 -2.71 -11.35
C LEU A 19 12.97 -3.86 -10.68
N SER A 20 14.30 -3.75 -10.58
CA SER A 20 15.20 -4.87 -10.26
C SER A 20 15.04 -5.44 -8.86
N TYR A 21 14.57 -4.64 -7.89
CA TYR A 21 14.38 -5.11 -6.52
C TYR A 21 13.02 -5.78 -6.28
N GLY A 22 12.17 -5.86 -7.32
CA GLY A 22 10.89 -6.56 -7.24
C GLY A 22 9.89 -5.88 -6.30
N SER A 23 9.02 -6.66 -5.69
CA SER A 23 7.95 -6.12 -4.84
C SER A 23 8.40 -5.85 -3.40
N LEU A 24 7.67 -4.96 -2.72
CA LEU A 24 7.84 -4.71 -1.29
C LEU A 24 7.68 -6.00 -0.48
N ARG A 25 6.75 -6.89 -0.86
CA ARG A 25 6.60 -8.23 -0.26
C ARG A 25 7.91 -8.98 -0.27
N THR A 26 8.53 -9.09 -1.44
CA THR A 26 9.80 -9.81 -1.62
C THR A 26 10.91 -9.22 -0.72
N ASN A 27 10.98 -7.90 -0.60
CA ASN A 27 11.99 -7.23 0.21
C ASN A 27 11.77 -7.43 1.72
N ILE A 28 10.51 -7.33 2.21
CA ILE A 28 10.19 -7.63 3.61
C ILE A 28 10.51 -9.10 3.95
N ASP A 29 10.20 -10.04 3.06
CA ASP A 29 10.45 -11.46 3.30
C ASP A 29 11.94 -11.82 3.27
N LYS A 30 12.74 -11.14 2.46
CA LYS A 30 14.20 -11.28 2.45
C LYS A 30 14.83 -10.69 3.72
N GLU A 31 14.37 -9.52 4.19
CA GLU A 31 14.84 -8.91 5.45
C GLU A 31 14.68 -9.90 6.63
N LYS A 32 13.52 -10.58 6.71
CA LYS A 32 13.28 -11.60 7.76
C LYS A 32 14.26 -12.77 7.73
N LYS A 33 14.72 -13.18 6.55
CA LYS A 33 15.62 -14.33 6.40
C LYS A 33 17.08 -13.97 6.55
N SER A 34 17.43 -12.72 6.80
CA SER A 34 18.80 -12.19 6.78
C SER A 34 19.56 -12.54 5.48
N ASP A 35 18.83 -12.73 4.39
CA ASP A 35 19.32 -13.12 3.07
C ASP A 35 19.15 -11.95 2.07
N SER A 36 19.08 -10.72 2.61
CA SER A 36 18.89 -9.53 1.80
C SER A 36 20.22 -8.80 1.60
N GLU A 37 20.56 -8.54 0.34
CA GLU A 37 21.60 -7.57 -0.02
C GLU A 37 21.13 -6.12 0.26
N ILE A 38 19.85 -5.95 0.61
CA ILE A 38 19.19 -4.67 0.82
C ILE A 38 18.59 -4.66 2.23
N GLU A 39 18.94 -3.64 2.99
CA GLU A 39 18.34 -3.35 4.29
C GLU A 39 17.27 -2.26 4.13
N LEU A 40 16.04 -2.56 4.55
CA LEU A 40 14.99 -1.56 4.68
C LEU A 40 15.20 -0.76 5.96
N THR A 41 16.17 0.16 5.95
CA THR A 41 16.44 1.06 7.08
C THR A 41 15.16 1.82 7.49
N PRO A 42 15.05 2.34 8.72
CA PRO A 42 13.91 3.16 9.14
C PRO A 42 13.62 4.31 8.17
N THR A 43 14.66 4.96 7.63
CA THR A 43 14.53 6.00 6.61
C THR A 43 13.89 5.49 5.33
N LYS A 44 14.31 4.32 4.83
CA LYS A 44 13.71 3.71 3.64
C LYS A 44 12.27 3.28 3.88
N LYS A 45 11.96 2.71 5.03
CA LYS A 45 10.57 2.41 5.45
C LYS A 45 9.70 3.66 5.44
N TYR A 46 10.24 4.79 5.94
CA TYR A 46 9.53 6.06 5.92
C TYR A 46 9.31 6.61 4.50
N ILE A 47 10.33 6.58 3.67
CA ILE A 47 10.27 6.97 2.25
C ILE A 47 9.23 6.12 1.50
N ILE A 48 9.15 4.82 1.80
CA ILE A 48 8.15 3.93 1.18
C ILE A 48 6.73 4.36 1.59
N LEU A 49 6.48 4.67 2.86
CA LEU A 49 5.17 5.17 3.31
C LEU A 49 4.80 6.49 2.63
N LEU A 50 5.72 7.44 2.55
CA LEU A 50 5.54 8.71 1.85
C LEU A 50 5.24 8.50 0.37
N GLY A 51 6.01 7.68 -0.31
CA GLY A 51 5.86 7.47 -1.75
C GLY A 51 4.57 6.73 -2.12
N ILE A 52 4.13 5.76 -1.32
CA ILE A 52 2.82 5.13 -1.50
C ILE A 52 1.72 6.17 -1.34
N SER A 53 1.77 6.99 -0.27
CA SER A 53 0.74 8.00 -0.02
C SER A 53 0.67 9.06 -1.13
N ASP A 54 1.81 9.52 -1.66
CA ASP A 54 1.86 10.47 -2.79
C ASP A 54 1.31 9.87 -4.09
N ALA A 55 1.71 8.63 -4.41
CA ALA A 55 1.24 7.93 -5.60
C ALA A 55 -0.28 7.70 -5.55
N MET A 56 -0.80 7.27 -4.40
CA MET A 56 -2.22 7.03 -4.20
C MET A 56 -3.04 8.33 -4.18
N ARG A 57 -2.51 9.41 -3.59
CA ARG A 57 -3.10 10.74 -3.70
C ARG A 57 -3.29 11.12 -5.16
N TYR A 58 -2.24 10.99 -5.99
CA TYR A 58 -2.31 11.28 -7.41
C TYR A 58 -3.35 10.42 -8.15
N LEU A 59 -3.44 9.12 -7.87
CA LEU A 59 -4.45 8.24 -8.48
C LEU A 59 -5.86 8.67 -8.12
N HIS A 60 -6.11 8.95 -6.83
CA HIS A 60 -7.43 9.39 -6.35
C HIS A 60 -7.84 10.74 -6.93
N GLU A 61 -6.92 11.71 -7.09
CA GLU A 61 -7.16 12.97 -7.79
C GLU A 61 -7.58 12.78 -9.26
N LYS A 62 -7.14 11.68 -9.89
CA LYS A 62 -7.56 11.28 -11.25
C LYS A 62 -8.81 10.40 -11.28
N GLY A 63 -9.48 10.22 -10.14
CA GLY A 63 -10.66 9.37 -10.01
C GLY A 63 -10.37 7.88 -10.17
N ILE A 64 -9.13 7.44 -9.94
CA ILE A 64 -8.72 6.04 -10.06
C ILE A 64 -8.66 5.43 -8.67
N ILE A 65 -9.47 4.41 -8.42
CA ILE A 65 -9.43 3.56 -7.22
C ILE A 65 -8.59 2.33 -7.57
N HIS A 66 -7.59 2.01 -6.76
CA HIS A 66 -6.67 0.89 -7.02
C HIS A 66 -7.34 -0.47 -6.79
N ARG A 67 -8.07 -0.63 -5.69
CA ARG A 67 -8.85 -1.83 -5.28
C ARG A 67 -8.04 -3.08 -4.95
N ASN A 68 -6.77 -3.13 -5.31
CA ASN A 68 -5.88 -4.25 -5.05
C ASN A 68 -4.53 -3.77 -4.52
N LEU A 69 -4.54 -2.74 -3.67
CA LEU A 69 -3.33 -2.21 -3.04
C LEU A 69 -2.85 -3.20 -1.97
N ASN A 70 -1.65 -3.74 -2.16
CA ASN A 70 -1.00 -4.72 -1.28
C ASN A 70 0.52 -4.71 -1.52
N PRO A 71 1.36 -5.32 -0.67
CA PRO A 71 2.80 -5.27 -0.82
C PRO A 71 3.36 -5.92 -2.10
N GLU A 72 2.62 -6.78 -2.78
CA GLU A 72 3.03 -7.37 -4.06
C GLU A 72 2.94 -6.35 -5.19
N ASN A 73 2.00 -5.39 -5.09
CA ASN A 73 1.74 -4.34 -6.07
C ASN A 73 2.48 -3.03 -5.76
N ILE A 74 3.41 -3.05 -4.81
CA ILE A 74 4.37 -1.98 -4.56
C ILE A 74 5.73 -2.48 -5.01
N LEU A 75 6.23 -1.94 -6.12
CA LEU A 75 7.54 -2.29 -6.65
C LEU A 75 8.60 -1.33 -6.13
N ILE A 76 9.82 -1.81 -5.97
CA ILE A 76 10.94 -1.08 -5.40
C ILE A 76 12.03 -0.89 -6.47
N ASP A 77 12.46 0.35 -6.69
CA ASP A 77 13.53 0.69 -7.62
C ASP A 77 14.93 0.60 -6.98
N SER A 78 15.97 0.93 -7.76
CA SER A 78 17.38 0.87 -7.33
C SER A 78 17.73 1.83 -6.19
N ASP A 79 16.97 2.90 -6.00
CA ASP A 79 17.14 3.87 -4.91
C ASP A 79 16.30 3.51 -3.66
N LEU A 80 15.63 2.36 -3.70
CA LEU A 80 14.65 1.88 -2.72
C LEU A 80 13.41 2.80 -2.62
N TYR A 81 13.00 3.40 -3.74
CA TYR A 81 11.78 4.19 -3.82
C TYR A 81 10.60 3.33 -4.29
N PRO A 82 9.40 3.56 -3.76
CA PRO A 82 8.23 2.77 -4.10
C PRO A 82 7.56 3.23 -5.39
N HIS A 83 7.05 2.28 -6.15
CA HIS A 83 6.22 2.47 -7.33
C HIS A 83 4.95 1.65 -7.21
N VAL A 84 3.79 2.30 -7.18
CA VAL A 84 2.50 1.62 -7.17
C VAL A 84 2.21 1.06 -8.56
N SER A 85 2.00 -0.25 -8.65
CA SER A 85 1.73 -0.98 -9.90
C SER A 85 0.31 -1.53 -9.93
N ASP A 86 -0.12 -2.07 -11.08
CA ASP A 86 -1.39 -2.80 -11.28
C ASP A 86 -2.70 -2.00 -11.07
N TYR A 87 -2.62 -0.67 -10.92
CA TYR A 87 -3.79 0.21 -10.79
C TYR A 87 -4.71 0.19 -12.02
N TYR A 88 -4.22 -0.22 -13.19
CA TYR A 88 -5.00 -0.32 -14.42
C TYR A 88 -5.94 -1.54 -14.44
N ILE A 89 -5.66 -2.59 -13.67
CA ILE A 89 -6.48 -3.81 -13.61
C ILE A 89 -7.90 -3.46 -13.13
N SER A 90 -8.01 -2.60 -12.13
CA SER A 90 -9.29 -2.15 -11.61
C SER A 90 -10.14 -1.39 -12.64
N ARG A 91 -9.51 -0.70 -13.59
CA ARG A 91 -10.16 0.04 -14.65
C ARG A 91 -10.57 -0.84 -15.83
N LEU A 92 -9.71 -1.80 -16.20
CA LEU A 92 -9.97 -2.73 -17.30
C LEU A 92 -10.96 -3.84 -16.92
N PHE A 93 -10.91 -4.28 -15.66
CA PHE A 93 -11.71 -5.39 -15.15
C PHE A 93 -12.42 -5.01 -13.84
N PRO A 94 -13.42 -4.10 -13.89
CA PRO A 94 -14.07 -3.57 -12.68
C PRO A 94 -14.75 -4.64 -11.82
N ASN A 95 -15.08 -5.79 -12.39
CA ASN A 95 -15.72 -6.92 -11.70
C ASN A 95 -14.73 -8.03 -11.30
N LEU A 96 -13.43 -7.87 -11.54
CA LEU A 96 -12.46 -8.95 -11.27
C LEU A 96 -12.42 -9.26 -9.76
N LEU A 97 -12.34 -8.24 -8.93
CA LEU A 97 -12.31 -8.40 -7.47
C LEU A 97 -13.58 -9.08 -6.96
N THR A 98 -14.75 -8.64 -7.46
CA THR A 98 -16.06 -9.22 -7.09
C THR A 98 -16.17 -10.68 -7.51
N ASN A 99 -15.60 -11.04 -8.65
CA ASN A 99 -15.58 -12.43 -9.12
C ASN A 99 -14.62 -13.28 -8.28
N THR A 100 -13.44 -12.75 -7.93
CA THR A 100 -12.44 -13.43 -7.07
C THR A 100 -13.00 -13.65 -5.65
N LEU A 101 -13.73 -12.66 -5.11
CA LEU A 101 -14.46 -12.79 -3.85
C LEU A 101 -15.52 -13.91 -3.91
N LYS A 102 -16.30 -13.97 -5.00
CA LYS A 102 -17.36 -14.97 -5.19
C LYS A 102 -16.81 -16.38 -5.39
N THR A 103 -15.65 -16.54 -6.00
CA THR A 103 -15.02 -17.85 -6.26
C THR A 103 -14.19 -18.37 -5.08
N GLY A 104 -14.05 -17.60 -4.00
CA GLY A 104 -13.24 -17.98 -2.85
C GLY A 104 -11.73 -18.03 -3.11
N GLN A 105 -11.28 -17.48 -4.23
CA GLN A 105 -9.85 -17.47 -4.65
C GLN A 105 -9.07 -16.28 -4.08
N ILE A 106 -9.48 -15.75 -2.92
CA ILE A 106 -8.73 -14.67 -2.26
C ILE A 106 -7.57 -15.30 -1.51
N ASN A 107 -6.37 -15.06 -2.01
CA ASN A 107 -5.16 -15.54 -1.35
C ASN A 107 -4.88 -14.84 -0.02
N SER A 108 -5.41 -13.64 0.21
CA SER A 108 -5.29 -12.94 1.48
C SER A 108 -6.33 -11.80 1.63
N PRO A 109 -7.36 -11.95 2.47
CA PRO A 109 -8.38 -10.92 2.68
C PRO A 109 -7.89 -9.73 3.51
N ILE A 110 -6.71 -9.82 4.11
CA ILE A 110 -6.21 -8.86 5.11
C ILE A 110 -6.02 -7.43 4.59
N TYR A 111 -5.76 -7.26 3.29
CA TYR A 111 -5.62 -5.93 2.66
C TYR A 111 -6.95 -5.39 2.10
N ILE A 112 -8.03 -6.19 2.18
CA ILE A 112 -9.32 -5.85 1.60
C ILE A 112 -10.19 -5.18 2.67
N ALA A 113 -10.72 -4.01 2.36
CA ALA A 113 -11.56 -3.26 3.28
C ALA A 113 -12.86 -4.02 3.60
N PRO A 114 -13.38 -3.94 4.85
CA PRO A 114 -14.54 -4.73 5.30
C PRO A 114 -15.80 -4.51 4.45
N GLU A 115 -16.05 -3.29 3.98
CA GLU A 115 -17.18 -2.98 3.10
C GLU A 115 -17.07 -3.66 1.72
N THR A 116 -15.84 -3.91 1.24
CA THR A 116 -15.62 -4.66 -0.01
C THR A 116 -15.87 -6.16 0.18
N LEU A 117 -15.63 -6.68 1.38
CA LEU A 117 -15.92 -8.08 1.73
C LEU A 117 -17.43 -8.34 1.89
N ARG A 118 -18.23 -7.29 2.17
CA ARG A 118 -19.69 -7.37 2.21
C ARG A 118 -20.25 -7.36 0.78
N LEU A 119 -20.88 -8.43 0.37
CA LEU A 119 -21.47 -8.53 -0.97
C LEU A 119 -22.55 -7.46 -1.16
N ASN A 120 -22.47 -6.73 -2.28
CA ASN A 120 -23.43 -5.71 -2.73
C ASN A 120 -23.34 -4.33 -2.05
N GLU A 121 -22.35 -4.04 -1.24
CA GLU A 121 -22.11 -2.66 -0.78
C GLU A 121 -21.36 -1.84 -1.84
N ARG A 122 -21.72 -0.56 -1.94
CA ARG A 122 -20.95 0.40 -2.74
C ARG A 122 -19.75 0.85 -1.92
N TYR A 123 -18.62 0.99 -2.55
CA TYR A 123 -17.39 1.49 -1.94
C TYR A 123 -16.78 2.60 -2.79
N ASP A 124 -15.98 3.43 -2.18
CA ASP A 124 -15.25 4.54 -2.79
C ASP A 124 -13.73 4.36 -2.64
N SER A 125 -12.98 5.43 -2.82
CA SER A 125 -11.51 5.42 -2.73
C SER A 125 -10.98 5.12 -1.32
N SER A 126 -11.79 5.20 -0.27
CA SER A 126 -11.41 4.90 1.11
C SER A 126 -11.01 3.44 1.34
N VAL A 127 -11.38 2.53 0.42
CA VAL A 127 -10.94 1.13 0.47
C VAL A 127 -9.42 0.99 0.35
N ASP A 128 -8.79 1.85 -0.47
CA ASP A 128 -7.34 1.86 -0.65
C ASP A 128 -6.62 2.40 0.60
N VAL A 129 -7.27 3.29 1.36
CA VAL A 129 -6.75 3.80 2.63
C VAL A 129 -6.69 2.70 3.69
N TYR A 130 -7.71 1.84 3.74
CA TYR A 130 -7.67 0.64 4.58
C TYR A 130 -6.49 -0.26 4.18
N SER A 131 -6.35 -0.54 2.89
CA SER A 131 -5.24 -1.36 2.37
C SER A 131 -3.88 -0.78 2.74
N PHE A 132 -3.70 0.54 2.61
CA PHE A 132 -2.49 1.25 3.04
C PHE A 132 -2.18 1.02 4.52
N SER A 133 -3.18 1.05 5.40
CA SER A 133 -2.97 0.84 6.83
C SER A 133 -2.38 -0.55 7.14
N MET A 134 -2.81 -1.58 6.41
CA MET A 134 -2.28 -2.93 6.55
C MET A 134 -0.83 -3.04 6.01
N ILE A 135 -0.55 -2.35 4.89
CA ILE A 135 0.82 -2.26 4.34
C ILE A 135 1.74 -1.53 5.33
N ALA A 136 1.29 -0.40 5.89
CA ALA A 136 2.07 0.36 6.87
C ALA A 136 2.35 -0.46 8.13
N TYR A 137 1.37 -1.21 8.62
CA TYR A 137 1.57 -2.16 9.73
C TYR A 137 2.68 -3.15 9.41
N GLU A 138 2.66 -3.72 8.22
CA GLU A 138 3.66 -4.71 7.81
C GLU A 138 5.05 -4.13 7.61
N ILE A 139 5.18 -2.93 7.03
CA ILE A 139 6.45 -2.21 6.90
C ILE A 139 7.08 -1.97 8.27
N ILE A 140 6.29 -1.57 9.27
CA ILE A 140 6.77 -1.23 10.62
C ILE A 140 7.16 -2.47 11.41
N THR A 141 6.37 -3.53 11.33
CA THR A 141 6.56 -4.72 12.17
C THR A 141 7.39 -5.82 11.49
N GLY A 142 7.52 -5.75 10.16
CA GLY A 142 8.03 -6.86 9.36
C GLY A 142 7.10 -8.09 9.37
N LYS A 143 5.90 -8.01 9.91
CA LYS A 143 4.96 -9.14 10.06
C LYS A 143 3.70 -8.90 9.26
N VAL A 144 3.20 -9.95 8.63
CA VAL A 144 1.88 -9.92 7.97
C VAL A 144 0.83 -9.58 9.02
N PRO A 145 -0.09 -8.61 8.75
CA PRO A 145 -1.15 -8.25 9.68
C PRO A 145 -2.00 -9.46 10.11
N PHE A 146 -2.53 -9.43 11.33
CA PHE A 146 -3.39 -10.47 11.93
C PHE A 146 -2.73 -11.83 12.23
N ILE A 147 -1.49 -12.08 11.86
CA ILE A 147 -0.79 -13.32 12.26
C ILE A 147 -0.24 -13.12 13.67
N GLU A 148 -1.02 -13.51 14.68
CA GLU A 148 -0.63 -13.38 16.09
C GLU A 148 0.13 -14.61 16.60
N GLN A 149 -0.30 -15.82 16.25
CA GLN A 149 0.36 -17.10 16.60
C GLN A 149 -0.01 -18.19 15.57
N GLU A 150 0.95 -19.09 15.30
CA GLU A 150 0.77 -20.37 14.58
C GLU A 150 0.17 -20.34 13.16
N GLY A 151 0.19 -19.20 12.46
CA GLY A 151 -0.18 -19.17 11.03
C GLY A 151 -1.67 -19.24 10.73
N GLU A 152 -2.54 -19.07 11.71
CA GLU A 152 -3.97 -18.93 11.46
C GLU A 152 -4.25 -17.59 10.78
N LEU A 153 -4.82 -17.65 9.57
CA LEU A 153 -5.28 -16.49 8.83
C LEU A 153 -6.63 -16.05 9.39
N ILE A 154 -6.75 -14.74 9.65
CA ILE A 154 -8.05 -14.15 10.02
C ILE A 154 -9.09 -14.41 8.92
N SER A 155 -10.29 -14.72 9.31
CA SER A 155 -11.40 -14.89 8.39
C SER A 155 -11.95 -13.54 7.90
N PRO A 156 -12.57 -13.48 6.70
CA PRO A 156 -13.26 -12.28 6.23
C PRO A 156 -14.31 -11.77 7.21
N ASN A 157 -15.04 -12.67 7.91
CA ASN A 157 -16.06 -12.30 8.87
C ASN A 157 -15.49 -11.54 10.07
N GLU A 158 -14.35 -11.98 10.61
CA GLU A 158 -13.70 -11.30 11.73
C GLU A 158 -13.26 -9.87 11.32
N ILE A 159 -12.77 -9.67 10.09
CA ILE A 159 -12.46 -8.33 9.57
C ILE A 159 -13.72 -7.46 9.49
N ILE A 160 -14.83 -8.02 9.01
CA ILE A 160 -16.15 -7.35 8.93
C ILE A 160 -16.67 -6.98 10.32
N GLU A 161 -16.46 -7.85 11.32
CA GLU A 161 -16.83 -7.64 12.73
C GLU A 161 -15.94 -6.62 13.45
N GLY A 162 -14.89 -6.12 12.79
CA GLY A 162 -14.05 -5.06 13.31
C GLY A 162 -12.76 -5.52 13.96
N HIS A 163 -12.37 -6.79 13.83
CA HIS A 163 -11.05 -7.22 14.28
C HIS A 163 -9.96 -6.47 13.51
N ARG A 164 -8.92 -6.04 14.22
CA ARG A 164 -7.78 -5.30 13.69
C ARG A 164 -6.49 -5.84 14.28
N PRO A 165 -5.35 -5.67 13.58
CA PRO A 165 -4.05 -6.09 14.10
C PRO A 165 -3.73 -5.39 15.42
N LYS A 166 -3.15 -6.12 16.38
CA LYS A 166 -2.72 -5.53 17.65
C LYS A 166 -1.45 -4.75 17.46
N PHE A 167 -1.41 -3.54 17.97
CA PHE A 167 -0.21 -2.75 17.99
C PHE A 167 0.86 -3.38 18.90
N THR A 168 2.08 -3.37 18.40
CA THR A 168 3.27 -3.77 19.16
C THR A 168 3.98 -2.54 19.72
N GLU A 169 5.06 -2.77 20.48
CA GLU A 169 5.91 -1.68 20.97
C GLU A 169 6.62 -0.88 19.86
N ASN A 170 6.63 -1.36 18.62
CA ASN A 170 7.26 -0.69 17.48
C ASN A 170 6.49 0.56 17.00
N PHE A 171 5.27 0.75 17.47
CA PHE A 171 4.44 1.87 17.04
C PHE A 171 4.56 3.08 17.97
N THR A 172 4.73 4.27 17.39
CA THR A 172 4.52 5.53 18.09
C THR A 172 3.01 5.79 18.27
N GLU A 173 2.64 6.62 19.25
CA GLU A 173 1.23 7.03 19.42
C GLU A 173 0.70 7.78 18.19
N LYS A 174 1.54 8.55 17.51
CA LYS A 174 1.16 9.25 16.27
C LYS A 174 0.79 8.26 15.17
N MET A 175 1.63 7.23 14.96
CA MET A 175 1.36 6.20 13.95
C MET A 175 0.12 5.37 14.33
N LYS A 176 -0.06 5.00 15.60
CA LYS A 176 -1.27 4.30 16.06
C LYS A 176 -2.53 5.11 15.73
N ASN A 177 -2.54 6.40 16.06
CA ASN A 177 -3.68 7.27 15.81
C ASN A 177 -3.99 7.42 14.32
N LEU A 178 -2.96 7.49 13.46
CA LEU A 178 -3.14 7.51 12.02
C LEU A 178 -3.75 6.20 11.51
N LEU A 179 -3.19 5.05 11.90
CA LEU A 179 -3.66 3.74 11.45
C LEU A 179 -5.07 3.44 11.97
N LEU A 180 -5.40 3.81 13.22
CA LEU A 180 -6.76 3.67 13.77
C LEU A 180 -7.81 4.39 12.90
N LYS A 181 -7.49 5.57 12.37
CA LYS A 181 -8.36 6.26 11.42
C LYS A 181 -8.39 5.53 10.06
N CYS A 182 -7.22 5.15 9.53
CA CYS A 182 -7.14 4.52 8.20
C CYS A 182 -7.91 3.21 8.10
N TRP A 183 -8.00 2.42 9.17
CA TRP A 183 -8.72 1.14 9.19
C TRP A 183 -10.06 1.19 9.95
N SER A 184 -10.64 2.40 10.13
CA SER A 184 -11.99 2.52 10.70
C SER A 184 -13.00 1.64 9.96
N ASN A 185 -13.98 1.09 10.70
CA ASN A 185 -15.11 0.37 10.11
C ASN A 185 -16.02 1.29 9.30
N GLU A 186 -16.02 2.58 9.64
CA GLU A 186 -16.76 3.61 8.92
C GLU A 186 -15.85 4.24 7.85
N PRO A 187 -16.07 3.97 6.54
CA PRO A 187 -15.21 4.48 5.46
C PRO A 187 -15.07 6.00 5.45
N SER A 188 -16.12 6.73 5.84
CA SER A 188 -16.15 8.20 5.92
C SER A 188 -15.25 8.80 7.00
N GLU A 189 -14.80 8.01 7.97
CA GLU A 189 -13.86 8.45 9.01
C GLU A 189 -12.40 8.31 8.59
N ARG A 190 -12.14 7.59 7.50
CA ARG A 190 -10.78 7.39 7.00
C ARG A 190 -10.27 8.66 6.35
N PRO A 191 -9.01 9.06 6.62
CA PRO A 191 -8.40 10.21 5.97
C PRO A 191 -8.23 9.97 4.48
N THR A 192 -8.12 11.03 3.71
CA THR A 192 -7.68 10.98 2.31
C THR A 192 -6.17 10.71 2.24
N PHE A 193 -5.68 10.22 1.09
CA PHE A 193 -4.23 10.11 0.88
C PHE A 193 -3.50 11.45 0.88
N GLY A 194 -4.20 12.55 0.56
CA GLY A 194 -3.66 13.90 0.71
C GLY A 194 -3.34 14.20 2.17
N GLU A 195 -4.30 13.97 3.08
CA GLU A 195 -4.12 14.16 4.52
C GLU A 195 -3.04 13.23 5.09
N ILE A 196 -2.99 11.96 4.65
CA ILE A 196 -1.94 11.02 5.07
C ILE A 196 -0.56 11.53 4.65
N PHE A 197 -0.41 11.95 3.38
CA PHE A 197 0.84 12.50 2.88
C PHE A 197 1.25 13.76 3.63
N ASP A 198 0.31 14.69 3.89
CA ASP A 198 0.57 15.92 4.62
C ASP A 198 1.02 15.63 6.07
N HIS A 199 0.40 14.67 6.74
CA HIS A 199 0.82 14.21 8.07
C HIS A 199 2.24 13.66 8.06
N LEU A 200 2.55 12.75 7.14
CA LEU A 200 3.87 12.12 7.07
C LEU A 200 4.96 13.09 6.58
N SER A 201 4.66 14.02 5.66
CA SER A 201 5.66 14.95 5.13
C SER A 201 5.98 16.11 6.07
N SER A 202 5.04 16.49 6.94
CA SER A 202 5.22 17.60 7.89
C SER A 202 5.88 17.19 9.21
N ASP A 203 5.87 15.91 9.56
CA ASP A 203 6.36 15.42 10.85
C ASP A 203 6.97 14.01 10.69
N MET A 204 8.28 13.92 10.85
CA MET A 204 9.03 12.68 10.63
C MET A 204 9.11 11.77 11.87
N THR A 205 8.33 12.03 12.91
CA THR A 205 8.33 11.28 14.18
C THR A 205 7.27 10.15 14.22
N TYR A 206 6.78 9.71 13.06
CA TYR A 206 5.80 8.60 12.99
C TYR A 206 6.43 7.23 13.22
N LEU A 207 7.71 7.03 12.89
CA LEU A 207 8.43 5.82 13.27
C LEU A 207 9.11 6.02 14.65
N LYS A 208 9.35 4.91 15.33
CA LYS A 208 10.01 4.90 16.63
C LYS A 208 11.53 5.08 16.51
N GLU A 209 12.07 4.51 15.45
CA GLU A 209 13.48 4.62 15.12
C GLU A 209 13.78 5.99 14.48
N THR A 210 15.00 6.46 14.70
CA THR A 210 15.48 7.71 14.08
C THR A 210 15.62 7.54 12.58
N VAL A 211 15.12 8.52 11.84
CA VAL A 211 15.20 8.60 10.38
C VAL A 211 16.19 9.69 9.95
N ASP A 212 16.79 9.53 8.79
CA ASP A 212 17.61 10.56 8.15
C ASP A 212 16.68 11.59 7.48
N GLU A 213 16.50 12.72 8.17
CA GLU A 213 15.64 13.81 7.69
C GLU A 213 16.14 14.42 6.39
N GLU A 214 17.46 14.48 6.17
CA GLU A 214 18.04 15.06 4.96
C GLU A 214 17.72 14.19 3.73
N GLU A 215 17.81 12.87 3.86
CA GLU A 215 17.43 11.92 2.82
C GLU A 215 15.93 12.01 2.50
N ILE A 216 15.08 12.12 3.52
CA ILE A 216 13.63 12.29 3.34
C ILE A 216 13.32 13.60 2.62
N GLN A 217 13.95 14.72 3.01
CA GLN A 217 13.76 16.01 2.35
C GLN A 217 14.19 15.98 0.88
N LYS A 218 15.29 15.29 0.56
CA LYS A 218 15.71 15.06 -0.82
C LYS A 218 14.64 14.30 -1.62
N TYR A 219 14.05 13.26 -1.04
CA TYR A 219 12.97 12.51 -1.66
C TYR A 219 11.72 13.38 -1.90
N LEU A 220 11.28 14.14 -0.90
CA LEU A 220 10.14 15.07 -1.02
C LEU A 220 10.36 16.12 -2.12
N LYS A 221 11.58 16.67 -2.23
CA LYS A 221 11.94 17.60 -3.31
C LYS A 221 11.85 16.93 -4.68
N MET A 222 12.27 15.68 -4.80
CA MET A 222 12.14 14.91 -6.05
C MET A 222 10.66 14.75 -6.43
N LEU A 223 9.78 14.37 -5.49
CA LEU A 223 8.34 14.24 -5.74
C LEU A 223 7.73 15.56 -6.23
N SER A 224 8.09 16.68 -5.59
CA SER A 224 7.58 18.01 -5.97
C SER A 224 8.00 18.42 -7.39
N ASN A 225 9.20 18.07 -7.83
CA ASN A 225 9.69 18.37 -9.17
C ASN A 225 8.94 17.53 -10.23
N LYS A 226 8.75 16.22 -9.98
CA LYS A 226 7.96 15.34 -10.87
C LYS A 226 6.53 15.82 -11.05
N SER A 227 5.92 16.40 -10.01
CA SER A 227 4.55 16.95 -10.07
C SER A 227 4.48 18.20 -10.97
N LYS A 228 5.51 19.05 -10.97
CA LYS A 228 5.57 20.25 -11.82
C LYS A 228 5.74 19.92 -13.30
N GLU A 229 6.57 18.92 -13.63
CA GLU A 229 6.79 18.46 -15.00
C GLU A 229 5.53 17.82 -15.64
N LYS A 230 4.66 17.24 -14.84
CA LYS A 230 3.40 16.64 -15.33
C LYS A 230 2.30 17.67 -15.59
N ASN A 231 2.42 18.88 -15.03
CA ASN A 231 1.44 19.97 -15.19
C ASN A 231 1.87 21.04 -16.20
N SER A 232 3.04 20.92 -16.79
CA SER A 232 3.57 21.76 -17.90
C SER A 232 3.43 21.02 -19.22
#